data_6a5d001efd447fc12a3acaec53b15ac3
#
_entry.id   6a5d001efd447fc12a3acaec53b15ac3
#
_cell.length_a   1.000
_cell.length_b   1.000
_cell.length_c   1.000
_cell.angle_alpha   90.00
_cell.angle_beta   90.00
_cell.angle_gamma   90.00
#
_symmetry.space_group_name_H-M   'P 1'
#
loop_
_entity.id
_entity.type
_entity.pdbx_description
1 polymer ?
#
loop_
_entity_poly.entity_id
_entity_poly.type
_entity_poly.pdbx_seq_one_letter_code
_entity_poly.pdbx_strand_id
1 'polypeptide(L)'
;RIGAIPSMIHPLSAPKEIAFYLEVSHSKAILTLDQFSGKVAQAAGDCTILIAKIQDELPFPLNLLYPMTKSARTIPRLPKSGYTLWTDMVTAGKDTSLPEDTGKAEDCGAILYSGGTTGTSKGIMLSNLNFNALGMQTIAASGFDSVAGMKMLSVMPVFHGFGLGIGIHTALIGGATCILPQFSIKTYADTLVKQKPNIIPGVPTLFEALLRAENLQNADLSFLKGIFSGGDSLSPELKKKGDQFLKDH
;
A
#
# COMPACT_ATOMS: atom_id res chain seq x y z
N ARG A 1 -8.09 -16.42 -4.15
CA ARG A 1 -8.52 -17.79 -4.49
C ARG A 1 -8.61 -18.74 -3.29
N ILE A 2 -7.80 -18.56 -2.24
CA ILE A 2 -7.86 -19.41 -1.04
C ILE A 2 -8.94 -18.95 -0.03
N GLY A 3 -9.72 -17.92 -0.34
CA GLY A 3 -10.76 -17.38 0.54
C GLY A 3 -10.23 -16.67 1.80
N ALA A 4 -8.94 -16.38 1.89
CA ALA A 4 -8.38 -15.66 3.02
C ALA A 4 -8.76 -14.17 2.93
N ILE A 5 -9.24 -13.62 4.06
CA ILE A 5 -9.62 -12.20 4.19
C ILE A 5 -8.45 -11.45 4.82
N PRO A 6 -7.79 -10.52 4.09
CA PRO A 6 -6.73 -9.69 4.65
C PRO A 6 -7.30 -8.67 5.63
N SER A 7 -6.76 -8.66 6.84
CA SER A 7 -7.00 -7.66 7.87
C SER A 7 -5.81 -6.71 7.93
N MET A 8 -6.01 -5.46 7.47
CA MET A 8 -4.92 -4.52 7.18
C MET A 8 -4.54 -3.72 8.42
N ILE A 9 -3.45 -4.10 9.07
CA ILE A 9 -2.95 -3.45 10.29
C ILE A 9 -1.81 -2.49 9.95
N HIS A 10 -1.84 -1.30 10.56
CA HIS A 10 -0.74 -0.34 10.42
C HIS A 10 0.57 -0.93 10.96
N PRO A 11 1.67 -0.97 10.18
CA PRO A 11 2.90 -1.64 10.60
C PRO A 11 3.59 -1.00 11.82
N LEU A 12 3.25 0.25 12.16
CA LEU A 12 3.74 0.93 13.35
C LEU A 12 2.81 0.82 14.57
N SER A 13 1.69 0.11 14.48
CA SER A 13 0.81 -0.13 15.61
C SER A 13 1.54 -0.72 16.82
N ALA A 14 1.11 -0.33 18.01
CA ALA A 14 1.64 -0.88 19.26
C ALA A 14 1.21 -2.36 19.44
N PRO A 15 1.94 -3.18 20.20
CA PRO A 15 1.56 -4.59 20.41
C PRO A 15 0.12 -4.78 20.91
N LYS A 16 -0.36 -3.91 21.80
CA LYS A 16 -1.74 -3.96 22.31
C LYS A 16 -2.79 -3.71 21.21
N GLU A 17 -2.50 -2.81 20.28
CA GLU A 17 -3.38 -2.53 19.15
C GLU A 17 -3.38 -3.71 18.16
N ILE A 18 -2.19 -4.29 17.89
CA ILE A 18 -2.08 -5.47 17.05
C ILE A 18 -2.90 -6.62 17.63
N ALA A 19 -2.75 -6.89 18.93
CA ALA A 19 -3.51 -7.94 19.61
C ALA A 19 -5.03 -7.70 19.50
N PHE A 20 -5.48 -6.47 19.72
CA PHE A 20 -6.88 -6.08 19.57
C PHE A 20 -7.39 -6.32 18.12
N TYR A 21 -6.63 -5.94 17.11
CA TYR A 21 -7.03 -6.15 15.72
C TYR A 21 -7.09 -7.64 15.33
N LEU A 22 -6.15 -8.46 15.82
CA LEU A 22 -6.16 -9.91 15.61
C LEU A 22 -7.38 -10.56 16.28
N GLU A 23 -7.74 -10.13 17.47
CA GLU A 23 -8.91 -10.61 18.21
C GLU A 23 -10.20 -10.26 17.48
N VAL A 24 -10.41 -8.96 17.16
CA VAL A 24 -11.65 -8.47 16.51
C VAL A 24 -11.85 -9.06 15.11
N SER A 25 -10.78 -9.30 14.37
CA SER A 25 -10.87 -9.91 13.05
C SER A 25 -10.86 -11.44 13.07
N HIS A 26 -10.75 -12.07 14.25
CA HIS A 26 -10.57 -13.52 14.41
C HIS A 26 -9.45 -14.08 13.52
N SER A 27 -8.36 -13.32 13.38
CA SER A 27 -7.23 -13.69 12.53
C SER A 27 -6.60 -15.00 12.97
N LYS A 28 -6.22 -15.84 12.00
CA LYS A 28 -5.54 -17.12 12.24
C LYS A 28 -4.04 -17.05 11.98
N ALA A 29 -3.63 -16.07 11.16
CA ALA A 29 -2.23 -15.86 10.84
C ALA A 29 -1.95 -14.34 10.73
N ILE A 30 -0.70 -13.97 10.97
CA ILE A 30 -0.20 -12.62 10.74
C ILE A 30 1.07 -12.67 9.89
N LEU A 31 1.06 -11.99 8.75
CA LEU A 31 2.24 -11.77 7.92
C LEU A 31 2.87 -10.44 8.28
N THR A 32 4.16 -10.45 8.55
CA THR A 32 4.92 -9.24 8.92
C THR A 32 6.31 -9.24 8.30
N LEU A 33 6.93 -8.05 8.24
CA LEU A 33 8.34 -7.94 7.91
C LEU A 33 9.22 -8.25 9.13
N ASP A 34 10.43 -8.71 8.89
CA ASP A 34 11.42 -9.04 9.92
C ASP A 34 11.67 -7.89 10.90
N GLN A 35 11.70 -6.65 10.42
CA GLN A 35 11.87 -5.45 11.25
C GLN A 35 10.77 -5.25 12.32
N PHE A 36 9.60 -5.84 12.14
CA PHE A 36 8.47 -5.75 13.09
C PHE A 36 8.23 -7.02 13.88
N SER A 37 9.03 -8.08 13.64
CA SER A 37 8.84 -9.40 14.23
C SER A 37 8.74 -9.40 15.75
N GLY A 38 9.55 -8.57 16.43
CA GLY A 38 9.56 -8.50 17.91
C GLY A 38 8.23 -8.03 18.51
N LYS A 39 7.60 -7.00 17.94
CA LYS A 39 6.30 -6.53 18.43
C LYS A 39 5.15 -7.45 18.04
N VAL A 40 5.23 -8.09 16.87
CA VAL A 40 4.24 -9.07 16.44
C VAL A 40 4.28 -10.31 17.35
N ALA A 41 5.47 -10.81 17.70
CA ALA A 41 5.62 -11.93 18.61
C ALA A 41 4.99 -11.67 20.00
N GLN A 42 4.98 -10.42 20.47
CA GLN A 42 4.32 -10.03 21.73
C GLN A 42 2.80 -9.99 21.63
N ALA A 43 2.26 -9.86 20.43
CA ALA A 43 0.84 -9.58 20.18
C ALA A 43 0.07 -10.76 19.57
N ALA A 44 0.77 -11.69 18.94
CA ALA A 44 0.16 -12.67 18.04
C ALA A 44 -0.74 -13.72 18.75
N GLY A 45 -0.55 -13.95 20.07
CA GLY A 45 -1.29 -15.00 20.78
C GLY A 45 -1.12 -16.34 20.08
N ASP A 46 -2.24 -16.98 19.72
CA ASP A 46 -2.27 -18.28 19.04
C ASP A 46 -2.19 -18.16 17.49
N CYS A 47 -2.03 -16.96 16.95
CA CYS A 47 -1.93 -16.77 15.51
C CYS A 47 -0.62 -17.33 14.95
N THR A 48 -0.68 -17.97 13.80
CA THR A 48 0.51 -18.35 13.04
C THR A 48 1.27 -17.10 12.58
N ILE A 49 2.55 -17.00 12.94
CA ILE A 49 3.38 -15.86 12.53
C ILE A 49 4.14 -16.24 11.25
N LEU A 50 3.94 -15.44 10.20
CA LEU A 50 4.69 -15.51 8.96
C LEU A 50 5.61 -14.30 8.87
N ILE A 51 6.90 -14.52 8.63
CA ILE A 51 7.90 -13.46 8.54
C ILE A 51 8.49 -13.39 7.15
N ALA A 52 8.30 -12.28 6.46
CA ALA A 52 9.02 -11.95 5.24
C ALA A 52 10.27 -11.13 5.59
N LYS A 53 11.43 -11.55 5.11
CA LYS A 53 12.67 -10.80 5.27
C LYS A 53 12.82 -9.82 4.11
N ILE A 54 13.10 -8.56 4.42
CA ILE A 54 13.33 -7.54 3.39
C ILE A 54 14.43 -7.99 2.42
N GLN A 55 15.49 -8.60 2.95
CA GLN A 55 16.61 -9.09 2.16
C GLN A 55 16.20 -10.08 1.06
N ASP A 56 15.30 -11.00 1.39
CA ASP A 56 14.92 -12.10 0.50
C ASP A 56 14.09 -11.62 -0.72
N GLU A 57 13.46 -10.45 -0.59
CA GLU A 57 12.62 -9.83 -1.63
C GLU A 57 13.39 -8.82 -2.52
N LEU A 58 14.67 -8.59 -2.23
CA LEU A 58 15.49 -7.68 -3.03
C LEU A 58 16.09 -8.39 -4.25
N PRO A 59 16.15 -7.72 -5.43
CA PRO A 59 16.80 -8.28 -6.60
C PRO A 59 18.31 -8.37 -6.44
N PHE A 60 18.92 -9.31 -7.16
CA PHE A 60 20.39 -9.36 -7.26
C PHE A 60 20.95 -8.10 -7.93
N PRO A 61 22.07 -7.51 -7.48
CA PRO A 61 22.89 -7.92 -6.32
C PRO A 61 22.48 -7.27 -4.98
N LEU A 62 21.37 -6.52 -4.91
CA LEU A 62 20.96 -5.77 -3.72
C LEU A 62 20.72 -6.68 -2.51
N ASN A 63 20.21 -7.88 -2.72
CA ASN A 63 20.03 -8.87 -1.65
C ASN A 63 21.33 -9.26 -0.95
N LEU A 64 22.46 -9.32 -1.69
CA LEU A 64 23.79 -9.60 -1.12
C LEU A 64 24.37 -8.40 -0.38
N LEU A 65 24.08 -7.19 -0.86
CA LEU A 65 24.61 -5.95 -0.28
C LEU A 65 23.78 -5.46 0.91
N TYR A 66 22.53 -5.90 1.00
CA TYR A 66 21.59 -5.43 2.03
C TYR A 66 22.12 -5.57 3.47
N PRO A 67 22.74 -6.68 3.91
CA PRO A 67 23.28 -6.83 5.26
C PRO A 67 24.34 -5.78 5.65
N MET A 68 24.97 -5.15 4.67
CA MET A 68 25.97 -4.09 4.89
C MET A 68 25.32 -2.72 5.13
N THR A 69 24.02 -2.57 4.88
CA THR A 69 23.30 -1.30 5.02
C THR A 69 23.02 -0.96 6.48
N LYS A 70 22.83 0.35 6.75
CA LYS A 70 22.39 0.80 8.07
C LYS A 70 21.00 0.22 8.44
N SER A 71 20.11 0.12 7.47
CA SER A 71 18.77 -0.43 7.67
C SER A 71 18.79 -1.88 8.14
N ALA A 72 19.60 -2.73 7.52
CA ALA A 72 19.72 -4.12 7.94
C ALA A 72 20.23 -4.26 9.39
N ARG A 73 21.12 -3.37 9.81
CA ARG A 73 21.71 -3.39 11.18
C ARG A 73 20.69 -3.02 12.26
N THR A 74 19.59 -2.37 11.90
CA THR A 74 18.51 -1.99 12.83
C THR A 74 17.42 -3.06 12.96
N ILE A 75 17.46 -4.10 12.10
CA ILE A 75 16.51 -5.21 12.18
C ILE A 75 16.77 -6.02 13.46
N PRO A 76 15.75 -6.23 14.30
CA PRO A 76 15.90 -7.04 15.50
C PRO A 76 16.19 -8.50 15.12
N ARG A 77 16.84 -9.22 16.01
CA ARG A 77 17.00 -10.68 15.83
C ARG A 77 15.64 -11.33 15.84
N LEU A 78 15.41 -12.24 14.90
CA LEU A 78 14.17 -13.02 14.86
C LEU A 78 14.00 -13.82 16.15
N PRO A 79 12.76 -14.10 16.57
CA PRO A 79 12.47 -15.04 17.64
C PRO A 79 13.17 -16.39 17.43
N LYS A 80 13.49 -17.12 18.49
CA LYS A 80 14.17 -18.43 18.33
C LYS A 80 13.27 -19.49 17.70
N SER A 81 11.96 -19.37 17.85
CA SER A 81 10.94 -20.31 17.32
C SER A 81 9.57 -19.63 17.28
N GLY A 82 8.55 -20.33 16.83
CA GLY A 82 7.16 -19.85 16.82
C GLY A 82 6.78 -19.03 15.60
N TYR A 83 7.52 -19.15 14.51
CA TYR A 83 7.21 -18.51 13.23
C TYR A 83 7.60 -19.39 12.04
N THR A 84 7.06 -19.08 10.87
CA THR A 84 7.44 -19.65 9.57
C THR A 84 7.98 -18.53 8.68
N LEU A 85 9.06 -18.76 7.96
CA LEU A 85 9.53 -17.81 6.96
C LEU A 85 8.58 -17.80 5.76
N TRP A 86 8.31 -16.61 5.23
CA TRP A 86 7.50 -16.44 4.02
C TRP A 86 8.06 -17.24 2.83
N THR A 87 9.37 -17.23 2.64
CA THR A 87 10.07 -17.97 1.59
C THR A 87 9.89 -19.47 1.72
N ASP A 88 9.88 -20.03 2.94
CA ASP A 88 9.65 -21.45 3.19
C ASP A 88 8.21 -21.83 2.84
N MET A 89 7.24 -21.00 3.25
CA MET A 89 5.84 -21.18 2.92
C MET A 89 5.59 -21.16 1.41
N VAL A 90 6.16 -20.17 0.71
CA VAL A 90 6.05 -20.06 -0.76
C VAL A 90 6.69 -21.26 -1.44
N THR A 91 7.84 -21.71 -0.94
CA THR A 91 8.55 -22.87 -1.49
C THR A 91 7.74 -24.16 -1.30
N ALA A 92 7.17 -24.35 -0.13
CA ALA A 92 6.30 -25.52 0.14
C ALA A 92 5.03 -25.53 -0.70
N GLY A 93 4.53 -24.34 -1.10
CA GLY A 93 3.33 -24.20 -1.92
C GLY A 93 3.54 -24.32 -3.44
N LYS A 94 4.79 -24.40 -3.93
CA LYS A 94 5.09 -24.36 -5.38
C LYS A 94 4.35 -25.42 -6.20
N ASP A 95 4.25 -26.62 -5.67
CA ASP A 95 3.65 -27.78 -6.35
C ASP A 95 2.19 -28.00 -5.95
N THR A 96 1.61 -27.07 -5.18
CA THR A 96 0.23 -27.16 -4.74
C THR A 96 -0.69 -26.60 -5.82
N SER A 97 -1.71 -27.37 -6.23
CA SER A 97 -2.74 -26.89 -7.14
C SER A 97 -3.53 -25.73 -6.49
N LEU A 98 -3.78 -24.68 -7.27
CA LEU A 98 -4.62 -23.60 -6.80
C LEU A 98 -6.07 -24.09 -6.66
N PRO A 99 -6.75 -23.78 -5.54
CA PRO A 99 -8.16 -24.10 -5.40
C PRO A 99 -8.98 -23.32 -6.44
N GLU A 100 -10.14 -23.86 -6.77
CA GLU A 100 -11.13 -23.17 -7.58
C GLU A 100 -11.54 -21.87 -6.89
N ASP A 101 -11.67 -20.80 -7.67
CA ASP A 101 -12.14 -19.52 -7.15
C ASP A 101 -13.67 -19.56 -7.02
N THR A 102 -14.15 -19.63 -5.79
CA THR A 102 -15.58 -19.62 -5.45
C THR A 102 -16.02 -18.28 -4.85
N GLY A 103 -15.16 -17.27 -4.88
CA GLY A 103 -15.43 -15.95 -4.32
C GLY A 103 -16.61 -15.25 -4.99
N LYS A 104 -17.47 -14.63 -4.19
CA LYS A 104 -18.63 -13.86 -4.64
C LYS A 104 -18.41 -12.37 -4.46
N ALA A 105 -19.21 -11.57 -5.14
CA ALA A 105 -19.15 -10.11 -5.07
C ALA A 105 -19.36 -9.58 -3.63
N GLU A 106 -20.26 -10.22 -2.89
CA GLU A 106 -20.66 -9.83 -1.53
C GLU A 106 -19.72 -10.36 -0.45
N ASP A 107 -18.82 -11.29 -0.78
CA ASP A 107 -17.86 -11.82 0.18
C ASP A 107 -16.91 -10.71 0.64
N CYS A 108 -16.51 -10.78 1.92
CA CYS A 108 -15.55 -9.84 2.47
C CYS A 108 -14.21 -9.95 1.76
N GLY A 109 -13.79 -8.90 1.09
CA GLY A 109 -12.51 -8.81 0.38
C GLY A 109 -11.37 -8.31 1.26
N ALA A 110 -11.65 -7.44 2.24
CA ALA A 110 -10.65 -6.98 3.22
C ALA A 110 -11.32 -6.34 4.44
N ILE A 111 -10.59 -6.29 5.56
CA ILE A 111 -10.95 -5.54 6.76
C ILE A 111 -9.97 -4.38 6.91
N LEU A 112 -10.50 -3.15 6.98
CA LEU A 112 -9.72 -1.93 7.24
C LEU A 112 -10.10 -1.35 8.60
N TYR A 113 -9.16 -0.71 9.28
CA TYR A 113 -9.42 -0.11 10.57
C TYR A 113 -9.52 1.41 10.48
N SER A 114 -10.57 1.97 11.06
CA SER A 114 -10.72 3.42 11.19
C SER A 114 -10.30 3.86 12.59
N GLY A 115 -9.66 5.02 12.69
CA GLY A 115 -9.55 5.74 13.96
C GLY A 115 -10.94 6.22 14.36
N GLY A 116 -11.61 5.51 15.26
CA GLY A 116 -12.96 5.87 15.69
C GLY A 116 -12.99 7.23 16.38
N THR A 117 -13.95 8.09 16.05
CA THR A 117 -14.27 9.34 16.77
C THR A 117 -14.67 9.05 18.22
N THR A 118 -15.01 7.82 18.56
CA THR A 118 -15.39 7.32 19.88
C THR A 118 -14.23 6.69 20.68
N GLY A 119 -13.00 6.82 20.21
CA GLY A 119 -11.79 6.31 20.90
C GLY A 119 -11.45 4.85 20.65
N THR A 120 -12.39 4.01 20.21
CA THR A 120 -12.12 2.60 19.88
C THR A 120 -12.11 2.41 18.36
N SER A 121 -11.03 1.86 17.83
CA SER A 121 -10.92 1.55 16.40
C SER A 121 -11.94 0.48 16.00
N LYS A 122 -12.55 0.63 14.83
CA LYS A 122 -13.53 -0.31 14.28
C LYS A 122 -12.98 -0.99 13.05
N GLY A 123 -13.17 -2.32 12.95
CA GLY A 123 -12.91 -3.08 11.74
C GLY A 123 -14.05 -2.90 10.74
N ILE A 124 -13.74 -2.32 9.59
CA ILE A 124 -14.70 -2.11 8.50
C ILE A 124 -14.51 -3.22 7.49
N MET A 125 -15.52 -4.06 7.35
CA MET A 125 -15.54 -5.14 6.36
C MET A 125 -15.95 -4.56 5.01
N LEU A 126 -15.10 -4.68 4.02
CA LEU A 126 -15.34 -4.25 2.65
C LEU A 126 -15.45 -5.46 1.75
N SER A 127 -16.54 -5.55 0.97
CA SER A 127 -16.75 -6.66 0.04
C SER A 127 -15.90 -6.50 -1.23
N ASN A 128 -15.77 -7.59 -1.99
CA ASN A 128 -15.18 -7.56 -3.33
C ASN A 128 -15.90 -6.55 -4.23
N LEU A 129 -17.24 -6.47 -4.10
CA LEU A 129 -18.06 -5.49 -4.84
C LEU A 129 -17.70 -4.06 -4.45
N ASN A 130 -17.46 -3.77 -3.16
CA ASN A 130 -17.08 -2.40 -2.74
C ASN A 130 -15.78 -1.96 -3.40
N PHE A 131 -14.77 -2.83 -3.45
CA PHE A 131 -13.50 -2.51 -4.10
C PHE A 131 -13.65 -2.33 -5.61
N ASN A 132 -14.37 -3.23 -6.28
CA ASN A 132 -14.60 -3.14 -7.72
C ASN A 132 -15.42 -1.90 -8.09
N ALA A 133 -16.50 -1.62 -7.34
CA ALA A 133 -17.31 -0.43 -7.55
C ALA A 133 -16.51 0.85 -7.33
N LEU A 134 -15.70 0.92 -6.26
CA LEU A 134 -14.81 2.07 -6.01
C LEU A 134 -13.86 2.30 -7.19
N GLY A 135 -13.21 1.25 -7.68
CA GLY A 135 -12.28 1.36 -8.80
C GLY A 135 -12.96 1.87 -10.07
N MET A 136 -14.09 1.27 -10.43
CA MET A 136 -14.85 1.69 -11.62
C MET A 136 -15.39 3.11 -11.49
N GLN A 137 -15.92 3.49 -10.34
CA GLN A 137 -16.41 4.84 -10.05
C GLN A 137 -15.28 5.87 -10.11
N THR A 138 -14.10 5.52 -9.58
CA THR A 138 -12.93 6.40 -9.64
C THR A 138 -12.50 6.64 -11.08
N ILE A 139 -12.45 5.61 -11.91
CA ILE A 139 -12.12 5.74 -13.35
C ILE A 139 -13.18 6.60 -14.04
N ALA A 140 -14.46 6.32 -13.84
CA ALA A 140 -15.55 7.10 -14.46
C ALA A 140 -15.52 8.58 -14.03
N ALA A 141 -15.24 8.86 -12.75
CA ALA A 141 -15.15 10.23 -12.22
C ALA A 141 -13.89 10.97 -12.66
N SER A 142 -12.87 10.26 -13.14
CA SER A 142 -11.59 10.86 -13.56
C SER A 142 -11.69 11.64 -14.86
N GLY A 143 -12.71 11.42 -15.67
CA GLY A 143 -12.82 11.96 -17.01
C GLY A 143 -11.95 11.25 -18.07
N PHE A 144 -11.27 10.15 -17.69
CA PHE A 144 -10.57 9.31 -18.66
C PHE A 144 -11.52 8.26 -19.24
N ASP A 145 -11.49 8.07 -20.54
CA ASP A 145 -12.22 6.96 -21.19
C ASP A 145 -11.67 5.60 -20.74
N SER A 146 -10.35 5.53 -20.52
CA SER A 146 -9.66 4.34 -20.03
C SER A 146 -8.35 4.73 -19.36
N VAL A 147 -7.97 3.95 -18.35
CA VAL A 147 -6.65 4.03 -17.69
C VAL A 147 -5.74 2.85 -18.07
N ALA A 148 -6.20 1.98 -18.96
CA ALA A 148 -5.43 0.83 -19.42
C ALA A 148 -4.09 1.25 -20.03
N GLY A 149 -3.02 0.57 -19.63
CA GLY A 149 -1.65 0.89 -20.06
C GLY A 149 -1.03 2.14 -19.42
N MET A 150 -1.78 2.92 -18.64
CA MET A 150 -1.25 4.04 -17.87
C MET A 150 -0.43 3.55 -16.67
N LYS A 151 0.38 4.45 -16.12
CA LYS A 151 1.14 4.23 -14.88
C LYS A 151 0.57 5.08 -13.75
N MET A 152 0.27 4.48 -12.63
CA MET A 152 -0.19 5.16 -11.40
C MET A 152 0.90 5.10 -10.33
N LEU A 153 1.34 6.25 -9.82
CA LEU A 153 2.33 6.34 -8.76
C LEU A 153 1.62 6.31 -7.40
N SER A 154 1.62 5.14 -6.77
CA SER A 154 0.87 4.87 -5.53
C SER A 154 1.79 4.95 -4.32
N VAL A 155 1.84 6.14 -3.72
CA VAL A 155 2.69 6.43 -2.54
C VAL A 155 1.91 6.39 -1.22
N MET A 156 0.58 6.28 -1.30
CA MET A 156 -0.26 6.22 -0.11
C MET A 156 -0.17 4.85 0.57
N PRO A 157 -0.25 4.82 1.91
CA PRO A 157 -0.14 3.58 2.66
C PRO A 157 -1.18 2.54 2.26
N VAL A 158 -0.74 1.31 1.96
CA VAL A 158 -1.61 0.23 1.47
C VAL A 158 -2.52 -0.36 2.54
N PHE A 159 -2.24 -0.12 3.81
CA PHE A 159 -3.12 -0.50 4.93
C PHE A 159 -4.27 0.49 5.15
N HIS A 160 -4.33 1.56 4.37
CA HIS A 160 -5.39 2.57 4.40
C HIS A 160 -6.26 2.47 3.13
N GLY A 161 -7.57 2.72 3.27
CA GLY A 161 -8.53 2.60 2.16
C GLY A 161 -8.17 3.39 0.91
N PHE A 162 -7.59 4.59 1.06
CA PHE A 162 -7.15 5.39 -0.06
C PHE A 162 -5.97 4.73 -0.82
N GLY A 163 -4.96 4.25 -0.09
CA GLY A 163 -3.82 3.56 -0.71
C GLY A 163 -4.20 2.23 -1.33
N LEU A 164 -4.97 1.40 -0.62
CA LEU A 164 -5.40 0.09 -1.11
C LEU A 164 -6.43 0.21 -2.25
N GLY A 165 -7.49 0.99 -2.03
CA GLY A 165 -8.61 1.10 -2.97
C GLY A 165 -8.26 1.94 -4.19
N ILE A 166 -7.84 3.19 -4.00
CA ILE A 166 -7.52 4.10 -5.11
C ILE A 166 -6.13 3.80 -5.69
N GLY A 167 -5.11 3.69 -4.82
CA GLY A 167 -3.73 3.56 -5.28
C GLY A 167 -3.42 2.22 -5.95
N ILE A 168 -3.96 1.12 -5.45
CA ILE A 168 -3.68 -0.23 -5.96
C ILE A 168 -4.85 -0.77 -6.76
N HIS A 169 -6.01 -0.95 -6.11
CA HIS A 169 -7.11 -1.69 -6.72
C HIS A 169 -7.66 -1.00 -7.97
N THR A 170 -7.83 0.32 -7.95
CA THR A 170 -8.27 1.08 -9.14
C THR A 170 -7.30 0.93 -10.31
N ALA A 171 -5.98 0.95 -10.05
CA ALA A 171 -4.99 0.73 -11.09
C ALA A 171 -5.13 -0.66 -11.71
N LEU A 172 -5.25 -1.69 -10.88
CA LEU A 172 -5.32 -3.09 -11.34
C LEU A 172 -6.60 -3.38 -12.11
N ILE A 173 -7.77 -2.95 -11.60
CA ILE A 173 -9.05 -3.18 -12.28
C ILE A 173 -9.16 -2.40 -13.60
N GLY A 174 -8.51 -1.24 -13.68
CA GLY A 174 -8.45 -0.42 -14.90
C GLY A 174 -7.40 -0.87 -15.93
N GLY A 175 -6.60 -1.91 -15.64
CA GLY A 175 -5.51 -2.36 -16.51
C GLY A 175 -4.32 -1.40 -16.55
N ALA A 176 -4.14 -0.58 -15.51
CA ALA A 176 -2.99 0.30 -15.34
C ALA A 176 -1.85 -0.40 -14.58
N THR A 177 -0.64 0.11 -14.73
CA THR A 177 0.52 -0.30 -13.94
C THR A 177 0.54 0.47 -12.62
N CYS A 178 0.52 -0.23 -11.50
CA CYS A 178 0.70 0.36 -10.18
C CYS A 178 2.19 0.42 -9.82
N ILE A 179 2.72 1.63 -9.59
CA ILE A 179 4.10 1.86 -9.16
C ILE A 179 4.10 2.08 -7.66
N LEU A 180 4.72 1.17 -6.90
CA LEU A 180 4.85 1.21 -5.45
C LEU A 180 6.31 1.48 -5.06
N PRO A 181 6.73 2.75 -4.95
CA PRO A 181 8.08 3.07 -4.54
C PRO A 181 8.24 2.97 -3.02
N GLN A 182 9.48 2.82 -2.55
CA GLN A 182 9.79 3.18 -1.19
C GLN A 182 9.60 4.70 -1.05
N PHE A 183 8.54 5.11 -0.34
CA PHE A 183 8.18 6.51 -0.25
C PHE A 183 9.11 7.29 0.66
N SER A 184 9.60 8.42 0.15
CA SER A 184 10.26 9.48 0.91
C SER A 184 9.89 10.82 0.30
N ILE A 185 9.49 11.78 1.11
CA ILE A 185 9.17 13.13 0.65
C ILE A 185 10.36 13.80 -0.04
N LYS A 186 11.59 13.47 0.40
CA LYS A 186 12.83 14.03 -0.17
C LYS A 186 13.12 13.54 -1.60
N THR A 187 12.68 12.33 -1.93
CA THR A 187 12.93 11.70 -3.24
C THR A 187 11.65 11.59 -4.08
N TYR A 188 10.55 12.20 -3.62
CA TYR A 188 9.26 12.08 -4.28
C TYR A 188 9.28 12.71 -5.68
N ALA A 189 9.81 13.91 -5.81
CA ALA A 189 9.96 14.59 -7.10
C ALA A 189 10.90 13.83 -8.06
N ASP A 190 12.03 13.31 -7.57
CA ASP A 190 12.94 12.49 -8.38
C ASP A 190 12.25 11.19 -8.85
N THR A 191 11.45 10.59 -7.96
CA THR A 191 10.66 9.40 -8.31
C THR A 191 9.66 9.71 -9.42
N LEU A 192 8.97 10.87 -9.35
CA LEU A 192 8.05 11.32 -10.38
C LEU A 192 8.75 11.42 -11.74
N VAL A 193 9.86 12.14 -11.81
CA VAL A 193 10.63 12.33 -13.06
C VAL A 193 11.16 11.02 -13.60
N LYS A 194 11.65 10.13 -12.73
CA LYS A 194 12.22 8.84 -13.11
C LYS A 194 11.18 7.84 -13.61
N GLN A 195 10.04 7.74 -12.92
CA GLN A 195 9.03 6.73 -13.22
C GLN A 195 8.04 7.16 -14.30
N LYS A 196 7.91 8.47 -14.51
CA LYS A 196 6.99 9.09 -15.49
C LYS A 196 5.57 8.52 -15.39
N PRO A 197 4.91 8.64 -14.22
CA PRO A 197 3.54 8.16 -14.05
C PRO A 197 2.56 9.08 -14.79
N ASN A 198 1.47 8.50 -15.27
CA ASN A 198 0.39 9.26 -15.88
C ASN A 198 -0.59 9.81 -14.83
N ILE A 199 -0.70 9.13 -13.69
CA ILE A 199 -1.66 9.41 -12.64
C ILE A 199 -0.98 9.38 -11.28
N ILE A 200 -1.31 10.37 -10.44
CA ILE A 200 -0.83 10.44 -9.05
C ILE A 200 -2.02 10.62 -8.11
N PRO A 201 -2.43 9.60 -7.35
CA PRO A 201 -3.30 9.77 -6.20
C PRO A 201 -2.47 10.21 -4.98
N GLY A 202 -2.97 11.17 -4.23
CA GLY A 202 -2.27 11.64 -3.03
C GLY A 202 -3.11 12.57 -2.16
N VAL A 203 -2.52 12.98 -1.05
CA VAL A 203 -3.09 13.98 -0.15
C VAL A 203 -2.57 15.39 -0.51
N PRO A 204 -3.28 16.48 -0.14
CA PRO A 204 -2.88 17.84 -0.49
C PRO A 204 -1.42 18.19 -0.17
N THR A 205 -0.92 17.72 0.98
CA THR A 205 0.47 17.95 1.41
C THR A 205 1.53 17.36 0.46
N LEU A 206 1.21 16.26 -0.24
CA LEU A 206 2.10 15.69 -1.24
C LEU A 206 2.18 16.58 -2.49
N PHE A 207 1.08 17.20 -2.88
CA PHE A 207 1.06 18.14 -4.00
C PHE A 207 1.79 19.44 -3.66
N GLU A 208 1.65 19.94 -2.43
CA GLU A 208 2.48 21.06 -1.98
C GLU A 208 3.97 20.75 -2.08
N ALA A 209 4.38 19.52 -1.73
CA ALA A 209 5.76 19.11 -1.84
C ALA A 209 6.26 19.10 -3.29
N LEU A 210 5.43 18.66 -4.26
CA LEU A 210 5.77 18.73 -5.69
C LEU A 210 5.90 20.18 -6.18
N LEU A 211 4.96 21.04 -5.80
CA LEU A 211 4.99 22.46 -6.19
C LEU A 211 6.23 23.21 -5.65
N ARG A 212 6.82 22.74 -4.55
CA ARG A 212 8.02 23.33 -3.94
C ARG A 212 9.33 22.70 -4.42
N ALA A 213 9.24 21.62 -5.20
CA ALA A 213 10.42 20.87 -5.63
C ALA A 213 11.17 21.63 -6.74
N GLU A 214 12.40 22.07 -6.47
CA GLU A 214 13.22 22.84 -7.41
C GLU A 214 13.50 22.08 -8.70
N ASN A 215 13.71 20.77 -8.61
CA ASN A 215 13.98 19.90 -9.76
C ASN A 215 12.77 19.69 -10.68
N LEU A 216 11.58 20.12 -10.28
CA LEU A 216 10.38 20.10 -11.13
C LEU A 216 10.10 21.41 -11.85
N GLN A 217 10.73 22.51 -11.47
CA GLN A 217 10.41 23.86 -12.00
C GLN A 217 10.62 23.97 -13.53
N ASN A 218 11.54 23.17 -14.09
CA ASN A 218 11.82 23.14 -15.53
C ASN A 218 11.77 21.69 -16.08
N ALA A 219 11.10 20.78 -15.38
CA ALA A 219 11.00 19.40 -15.82
C ALA A 219 9.88 19.24 -16.85
N ASP A 220 10.10 18.42 -17.86
CA ASP A 220 9.02 17.98 -18.74
C ASP A 220 8.13 16.98 -17.97
N LEU A 221 6.91 17.41 -17.63
CA LEU A 221 5.88 16.59 -16.97
C LEU A 221 4.71 16.25 -17.92
N SER A 222 4.87 16.38 -19.20
CA SER A 222 3.83 16.12 -20.23
C SER A 222 3.26 14.69 -20.17
N PHE A 223 3.96 13.76 -19.51
CA PHE A 223 3.48 12.41 -19.22
C PHE A 223 2.36 12.39 -18.16
N LEU A 224 2.27 13.41 -17.29
CA LEU A 224 1.30 13.48 -16.20
C LEU A 224 -0.04 13.95 -16.74
N LYS A 225 -1.07 13.10 -16.61
CA LYS A 225 -2.41 13.35 -17.17
C LYS A 225 -3.44 13.66 -16.10
N GLY A 226 -3.20 13.27 -14.85
CA GLY A 226 -4.15 13.48 -13.77
C GLY A 226 -3.56 13.39 -12.38
N ILE A 227 -4.11 14.21 -11.49
CA ILE A 227 -3.83 14.21 -10.05
C ILE A 227 -5.14 14.01 -9.31
N PHE A 228 -5.18 13.02 -8.42
CA PHE A 228 -6.33 12.76 -7.55
C PHE A 228 -6.01 13.16 -6.13
N SER A 229 -6.64 14.20 -5.64
CA SER A 229 -6.52 14.65 -4.25
C SER A 229 -7.62 14.05 -3.39
N GLY A 230 -7.25 13.42 -2.28
CA GLY A 230 -8.18 12.85 -1.32
C GLY A 230 -7.58 12.73 0.07
N GLY A 231 -8.39 12.24 1.02
CA GLY A 231 -7.95 12.01 2.40
C GLY A 231 -7.86 13.26 3.28
N ASP A 232 -7.93 14.45 2.69
CA ASP A 232 -7.97 15.73 3.39
C ASP A 232 -8.61 16.81 2.49
N SER A 233 -8.93 17.98 3.07
CA SER A 233 -9.50 19.11 2.37
C SER A 233 -8.47 19.79 1.45
N LEU A 234 -8.78 19.86 0.17
CA LEU A 234 -7.99 20.62 -0.80
C LEU A 234 -8.42 22.09 -0.80
N SER A 235 -7.54 22.99 -0.42
CA SER A 235 -7.85 24.42 -0.46
C SER A 235 -7.99 24.92 -1.91
N PRO A 236 -8.90 25.90 -2.17
CA PRO A 236 -9.03 26.50 -3.51
C PRO A 236 -7.70 27.10 -4.03
N GLU A 237 -6.90 27.64 -3.12
CA GLU A 237 -5.59 28.22 -3.46
C GLU A 237 -4.60 27.14 -3.93
N LEU A 238 -4.52 26.03 -3.20
CA LEU A 238 -3.63 24.92 -3.58
C LEU A 238 -4.08 24.29 -4.90
N LYS A 239 -5.39 24.14 -5.10
CA LYS A 239 -5.94 23.69 -6.39
C LYS A 239 -5.51 24.60 -7.53
N LYS A 240 -5.68 25.93 -7.37
CA LYS A 240 -5.30 26.91 -8.40
C LYS A 240 -3.81 26.85 -8.73
N LYS A 241 -2.95 26.71 -7.72
CA LYS A 241 -1.50 26.54 -7.91
C LYS A 241 -1.18 25.25 -8.65
N GLY A 242 -1.84 24.16 -8.30
CA GLY A 242 -1.67 22.85 -8.97
C GLY A 242 -2.12 22.88 -10.42
N ASP A 243 -3.29 23.50 -10.71
CA ASP A 243 -3.80 23.65 -12.07
C ASP A 243 -2.85 24.49 -12.94
N GLN A 244 -2.26 25.55 -12.36
CA GLN A 244 -1.27 26.37 -13.07
C GLN A 244 0.01 25.58 -13.33
N PHE A 245 0.52 24.90 -12.32
CA PHE A 245 1.72 24.04 -12.44
C PHE A 245 1.58 23.00 -13.54
N LEU A 246 0.42 22.33 -13.63
CA LEU A 246 0.16 21.34 -14.69
C LEU A 246 0.04 21.95 -16.08
N LYS A 247 -0.32 23.24 -16.18
CA LYS A 247 -0.37 23.95 -17.48
C LYS A 247 1.00 24.40 -17.96
N ASP A 248 1.90 24.66 -17.02
CA ASP A 248 3.24 25.19 -17.31
C ASP A 248 4.23 24.08 -17.71
N HIS A 249 3.85 22.79 -17.50
CA HIS A 249 4.67 21.61 -17.71
C HIS A 249 4.01 20.60 -18.66
#